data_ee361f008a4cc2ba65a9f246a82a7a50
#
_entry.id   ee361f008a4cc2ba65a9f246a82a7a50
#
_cell.length_a   1.000
_cell.length_b   1.000
_cell.length_c   1.000
_cell.angle_alpha   90.00
_cell.angle_beta   90.00
_cell.angle_gamma   90.00
#
_symmetry.space_group_name_H-M   'P 1'
#
loop_
_entity.id
_entity.type
_entity.pdbx_description
1 polymer ?
#
loop_
_entity_poly.entity_id
_entity_poly.type
_entity_poly.pdbx_seq_one_letter_code
_entity_poly.pdbx_strand_id
1 'polypeptide(L)'
;MRSWLLTKLFCSQVKYANTTGIKITYIDHQCVEIELANKKKVQNHIGGVHAIAAALLAESATGIVFGINLPDSQLPLLKSMKMDFLRRMQGALKARATLTEEQLQQMKASDKGDLMVAVSITDESGEAPIDCFMHWAWVTKRA
;
A
#
# COMPACT_ATOMS: atom_id res chain seq x y z
N MET A 1 -18.02 -7.04 0.43
CA MET A 1 -17.33 -7.61 1.62
C MET A 1 -17.00 -6.48 2.57
N ARG A 2 -17.19 -6.69 3.84
CA ARG A 2 -16.92 -5.64 4.85
C ARG A 2 -15.40 -5.40 4.97
N SER A 3 -14.99 -4.15 5.09
CA SER A 3 -13.56 -3.76 5.13
C SER A 3 -12.76 -4.43 6.25
N TRP A 4 -13.38 -4.68 7.42
CA TRP A 4 -12.69 -5.35 8.51
C TRP A 4 -12.36 -6.82 8.20
N LEU A 5 -13.20 -7.48 7.39
CA LEU A 5 -12.96 -8.85 6.95
C LEU A 5 -11.76 -8.91 5.99
N LEU A 6 -11.69 -7.94 5.07
CA LEU A 6 -10.55 -7.79 4.15
C LEU A 6 -9.26 -7.47 4.90
N THR A 7 -9.34 -6.60 5.92
CA THR A 7 -8.21 -6.31 6.79
C THR A 7 -7.72 -7.57 7.48
N LYS A 8 -8.63 -8.35 8.08
CA LYS A 8 -8.27 -9.62 8.73
C LYS A 8 -7.63 -10.61 7.77
N LEU A 9 -8.21 -10.76 6.59
CA LEU A 9 -7.70 -11.68 5.58
C LEU A 9 -6.30 -11.26 5.12
N PHE A 10 -6.11 -9.99 4.78
CA PHE A 10 -4.83 -9.45 4.38
C PHE A 10 -3.78 -9.60 5.49
N CYS A 11 -4.10 -9.19 6.71
CA CYS A 11 -3.19 -9.26 7.86
C CYS A 11 -2.86 -10.71 8.26
N SER A 12 -3.73 -11.67 7.96
CA SER A 12 -3.44 -13.08 8.22
C SER A 12 -2.39 -13.63 7.26
N GLN A 13 -2.34 -13.12 6.05
CA GLN A 13 -1.37 -13.52 5.02
C GLN A 13 -0.08 -12.71 5.10
N VAL A 14 -0.18 -11.41 5.38
CA VAL A 14 0.97 -10.53 5.57
C VAL A 14 1.13 -10.23 7.06
N LYS A 15 1.94 -11.02 7.72
CA LYS A 15 2.08 -10.99 9.19
C LYS A 15 2.61 -9.65 9.70
N TYR A 16 3.49 -8.99 8.96
CA TYR A 16 4.01 -7.68 9.35
C TYR A 16 2.92 -6.61 9.35
N ALA A 17 2.00 -6.67 8.39
CA ALA A 17 0.82 -5.80 8.37
C ALA A 17 -0.04 -5.99 9.62
N ASN A 18 -0.22 -7.25 10.05
CA ASN A 18 -0.92 -7.54 11.30
C ASN A 18 -0.21 -6.91 12.51
N THR A 19 1.11 -6.98 12.57
CA THR A 19 1.90 -6.42 13.65
C THR A 19 1.72 -4.91 13.78
N THR A 20 1.68 -4.19 12.66
CA THR A 20 1.51 -2.73 12.66
C THR A 20 0.07 -2.29 12.89
N GLY A 21 -0.91 -3.17 12.65
CA GLY A 21 -2.32 -2.86 12.85
C GLY A 21 -2.91 -1.97 11.77
N ILE A 22 -2.40 -2.04 10.54
CA ILE A 22 -3.01 -1.32 9.41
C ILE A 22 -4.46 -1.77 9.21
N LYS A 23 -5.30 -0.85 8.72
CA LYS A 23 -6.73 -1.07 8.54
C LYS A 23 -7.17 -0.62 7.15
N ILE A 24 -7.73 -1.54 6.38
CA ILE A 24 -8.32 -1.21 5.07
C ILE A 24 -9.66 -0.53 5.32
N THR A 25 -9.81 0.71 4.82
CA THR A 25 -11.02 1.51 4.99
C THR A 25 -11.85 1.64 3.73
N TYR A 26 -11.22 1.44 2.56
CA TYR A 26 -11.90 1.46 1.27
C TYR A 26 -11.16 0.57 0.28
N ILE A 27 -11.91 -0.13 -0.56
CA ILE A 27 -11.34 -0.97 -1.62
C ILE A 27 -12.30 -1.07 -2.80
N ASP A 28 -11.78 -0.79 -3.98
CA ASP A 28 -12.35 -1.20 -5.26
C ASP A 28 -11.20 -1.53 -6.22
N HIS A 29 -11.51 -1.88 -7.47
CA HIS A 29 -10.47 -2.32 -8.41
C HIS A 29 -9.51 -1.22 -8.88
N GLN A 30 -9.82 0.05 -8.60
CA GLN A 30 -8.97 1.19 -8.98
C GLN A 30 -8.44 1.98 -7.79
N CYS A 31 -8.96 1.75 -6.59
CA CYS A 31 -8.60 2.54 -5.41
C CYS A 31 -8.61 1.69 -4.15
N VAL A 32 -7.58 1.86 -3.34
CA VAL A 32 -7.50 1.26 -1.99
C VAL A 32 -7.07 2.35 -1.01
N GLU A 33 -7.78 2.46 0.11
CA GLU A 33 -7.42 3.34 1.21
C GLU A 33 -7.13 2.50 2.45
N ILE A 34 -6.01 2.79 3.11
CA ILE A 34 -5.57 2.11 4.33
C ILE A 34 -5.17 3.15 5.36
N GLU A 35 -5.49 2.90 6.62
CA GLU A 35 -5.11 3.74 7.74
C GLU A 35 -4.11 3.03 8.66
N LEU A 36 -3.21 3.80 9.25
CA LEU A 36 -2.26 3.38 10.25
C LEU A 36 -2.34 4.32 11.45
N ALA A 37 -2.86 3.82 12.57
CA ALA A 37 -2.93 4.60 13.80
C ALA A 37 -1.53 4.82 14.39
N ASN A 38 -1.32 6.00 14.98
CA ASN A 38 -0.07 6.30 15.69
C ASN A 38 -0.10 5.66 17.09
N LYS A 39 0.30 4.40 17.18
CA LYS A 39 0.39 3.62 18.43
C LYS A 39 1.84 3.33 18.77
N LYS A 40 2.14 3.09 20.06
CA LYS A 40 3.51 2.83 20.54
C LYS A 40 4.30 1.84 19.70
N LYS A 41 3.66 0.74 19.28
CA LYS A 41 4.30 -0.33 18.50
C LYS A 41 4.80 0.08 17.11
N VAL A 42 4.35 1.23 16.59
CA VAL A 42 4.76 1.75 15.29
C VAL A 42 5.46 3.10 15.37
N GLN A 43 5.77 3.55 16.59
CA GLN A 43 6.40 4.85 16.81
C GLN A 43 7.93 4.80 16.70
N ASN A 44 8.49 5.92 16.29
CA ASN A 44 9.92 6.21 16.38
C ASN A 44 10.26 6.82 17.76
N HIS A 45 11.51 7.22 17.92
CA HIS A 45 12.03 7.80 19.17
C HIS A 45 11.44 9.17 19.55
N ILE A 46 10.72 9.82 18.66
CA ILE A 46 10.09 11.12 18.89
C ILE A 46 8.55 11.06 18.96
N GLY A 47 7.99 9.85 19.02
CA GLY A 47 6.55 9.64 19.18
C GLY A 47 5.72 9.77 17.92
N GLY A 48 6.35 9.92 16.75
CA GLY A 48 5.68 9.88 15.45
C GLY A 48 5.67 8.47 14.87
N VAL A 49 4.93 8.26 13.79
CA VAL A 49 4.96 6.98 13.07
C VAL A 49 6.36 6.75 12.51
N HIS A 50 6.90 5.56 12.73
CA HIS A 50 8.22 5.20 12.23
C HIS A 50 8.24 5.19 10.70
N ALA A 51 9.35 5.66 10.10
CA ALA A 51 9.50 5.70 8.65
C ALA A 51 9.22 4.36 7.96
N ILE A 52 9.66 3.25 8.58
CA ILE A 52 9.43 1.91 8.01
C ILE A 52 7.96 1.49 8.11
N ALA A 53 7.25 1.90 9.16
CA ALA A 53 5.81 1.66 9.25
C ALA A 53 5.05 2.46 8.17
N ALA A 54 5.46 3.69 7.88
CA ALA A 54 4.92 4.47 6.77
C ALA A 54 5.22 3.81 5.42
N ALA A 55 6.43 3.24 5.25
CA ALA A 55 6.78 2.49 4.05
C ALA A 55 5.92 1.24 3.88
N LEU A 56 5.65 0.51 4.96
CA LEU A 56 4.74 -0.63 4.92
C LEU A 56 3.33 -0.21 4.50
N LEU A 57 2.86 0.94 4.99
CA LEU A 57 1.55 1.47 4.62
C LEU A 57 1.46 1.74 3.12
N ALA A 58 2.46 2.39 2.53
CA ALA A 58 2.52 2.66 1.10
C ALA A 58 2.64 1.38 0.28
N GLU A 59 3.48 0.46 0.72
CA GLU A 59 3.66 -0.85 0.07
C GLU A 59 2.36 -1.65 0.11
N SER A 60 1.69 -1.69 1.25
CA SER A 60 0.44 -2.43 1.42
C SER A 60 -0.67 -1.85 0.54
N ALA A 61 -0.87 -0.54 0.53
CA ALA A 61 -1.93 0.10 -0.27
C ALA A 61 -1.71 -0.15 -1.76
N THR A 62 -0.49 0.06 -2.24
CA THR A 62 -0.16 -0.15 -3.67
C THR A 62 -0.19 -1.62 -4.04
N GLY A 63 0.32 -2.49 -3.18
CA GLY A 63 0.32 -3.94 -3.42
C GLY A 63 -1.07 -4.55 -3.47
N ILE A 64 -2.00 -4.05 -2.66
CA ILE A 64 -3.39 -4.54 -2.67
C ILE A 64 -4.10 -4.09 -3.95
N VAL A 65 -4.08 -2.80 -4.30
CA VAL A 65 -4.76 -2.33 -5.52
C VAL A 65 -4.17 -2.97 -6.76
N PHE A 66 -2.87 -3.20 -6.78
CA PHE A 66 -2.18 -3.89 -7.86
C PHE A 66 -2.54 -5.38 -7.92
N GLY A 67 -2.43 -6.08 -6.79
CA GLY A 67 -2.60 -7.52 -6.70
C GLY A 67 -4.02 -8.01 -6.98
N ILE A 68 -5.04 -7.26 -6.56
CA ILE A 68 -6.45 -7.66 -6.80
C ILE A 68 -6.83 -7.64 -8.28
N ASN A 69 -6.05 -6.96 -9.12
CA ASN A 69 -6.26 -6.90 -10.57
C ASN A 69 -5.45 -7.94 -11.34
N LEU A 70 -4.71 -8.78 -10.65
CA LEU A 70 -3.95 -9.88 -11.26
C LEU A 70 -4.71 -11.19 -11.14
N PRO A 71 -4.68 -12.06 -12.17
CA PRO A 71 -5.23 -13.40 -12.04
C PRO A 71 -4.39 -14.24 -11.07
N ASP A 72 -4.97 -15.32 -10.54
CA ASP A 72 -4.29 -16.21 -9.58
C ASP A 72 -3.02 -16.84 -10.11
N SER A 73 -2.87 -16.92 -11.44
CA SER A 73 -1.67 -17.44 -12.11
C SER A 73 -0.49 -16.48 -12.09
N GLN A 74 -0.70 -15.24 -11.67
CA GLN A 74 0.32 -14.20 -11.65
C GLN A 74 0.64 -13.76 -10.23
N LEU A 75 1.86 -13.25 -10.04
CA LEU A 75 2.38 -12.84 -8.75
C LEU A 75 2.82 -11.37 -8.79
N PRO A 76 2.31 -10.53 -7.87
CA PRO A 76 2.82 -9.17 -7.73
C PRO A 76 4.14 -9.17 -6.94
N LEU A 77 5.10 -8.40 -7.41
CA LEU A 77 6.40 -8.23 -6.76
C LEU A 77 6.76 -6.75 -6.72
N LEU A 78 7.13 -6.26 -5.55
CA LEU A 78 7.67 -4.91 -5.43
C LEU A 78 9.07 -4.88 -6.03
N LYS A 79 9.25 -4.08 -7.08
CA LYS A 79 10.52 -3.98 -7.80
C LYS A 79 11.42 -2.92 -7.18
N SER A 80 10.87 -1.77 -6.86
CA SER A 80 11.58 -0.69 -6.18
C SER A 80 10.61 0.22 -5.47
N MET A 81 11.11 0.93 -4.47
CA MET A 81 10.36 2.00 -3.82
C MET A 81 11.30 3.12 -3.45
N LYS A 82 10.80 4.35 -3.53
CA LYS A 82 11.49 5.55 -3.08
C LYS A 82 10.52 6.35 -2.23
N MET A 83 10.98 6.80 -1.07
CA MET A 83 10.19 7.64 -0.17
C MET A 83 11.00 8.85 0.24
N ASP A 84 10.47 10.03 -0.03
CA ASP A 84 11.05 11.29 0.39
C ASP A 84 10.22 11.85 1.55
N PHE A 85 10.82 11.93 2.73
CA PHE A 85 10.17 12.46 3.93
C PHE A 85 10.37 13.97 3.95
N LEU A 86 9.34 14.70 3.50
CA LEU A 86 9.41 16.14 3.28
C LEU A 86 9.33 16.94 4.58
N ARG A 87 8.63 16.41 5.57
CA ARG A 87 8.46 17.00 6.89
C ARG A 87 8.08 15.93 7.91
N ARG A 88 8.09 16.33 9.18
CA ARG A 88 7.67 15.46 10.29
C ARG A 88 6.19 15.07 10.14
N MET A 89 5.90 13.79 10.31
CA MET A 89 4.54 13.26 10.29
C MET A 89 3.81 13.56 11.58
N GLN A 90 2.52 13.91 11.49
CA GLN A 90 1.68 14.28 12.62
C GLN A 90 0.54 13.27 12.78
N GLY A 91 0.58 12.46 13.85
CA GLY A 91 -0.49 11.53 14.20
C GLY A 91 -0.62 10.34 13.25
N ALA A 92 -1.85 9.89 13.06
CA ALA A 92 -2.16 8.76 12.19
C ALA A 92 -1.91 9.09 10.72
N LEU A 93 -1.65 8.04 9.94
CA LEU A 93 -1.42 8.15 8.49
C LEU A 93 -2.55 7.47 7.72
N LYS A 94 -2.86 8.01 6.56
CA LYS A 94 -3.80 7.42 5.60
C LYS A 94 -3.14 7.36 4.22
N ALA A 95 -3.10 6.17 3.64
CA ALA A 95 -2.62 5.96 2.28
C ALA A 95 -3.79 5.76 1.33
N ARG A 96 -3.69 6.35 0.14
CA ARG A 96 -4.63 6.15 -0.95
C ARG A 96 -3.84 5.77 -2.20
N ALA A 97 -4.01 4.54 -2.65
CA ALA A 97 -3.36 4.01 -3.85
C ALA A 97 -4.38 3.87 -4.98
N THR A 98 -3.98 4.19 -6.20
CA THR A 98 -4.88 4.17 -7.36
C THR A 98 -4.19 3.57 -8.58
N LEU A 99 -5.00 2.95 -9.45
CA LEU A 99 -4.62 2.53 -10.80
C LEU A 99 -5.52 3.23 -11.81
N THR A 100 -4.93 3.70 -12.90
CA THR A 100 -5.69 4.27 -14.02
C THR A 100 -6.27 3.15 -14.88
N GLU A 101 -7.29 3.47 -15.68
CA GLU A 101 -7.87 2.52 -16.64
C GLU A 101 -6.80 2.03 -17.63
N GLU A 102 -5.92 2.91 -18.07
CA GLU A 102 -4.81 2.58 -18.98
C GLU A 102 -3.85 1.58 -18.35
N GLN A 103 -3.53 1.75 -17.06
CA GLN A 103 -2.70 0.80 -16.33
C GLN A 103 -3.37 -0.58 -16.21
N LEU A 104 -4.68 -0.61 -15.94
CA LEU A 104 -5.43 -1.85 -15.90
C LEU A 104 -5.42 -2.57 -17.25
N GLN A 105 -5.54 -1.84 -18.35
CA GLN A 105 -5.44 -2.40 -19.71
C GLN A 105 -4.03 -2.96 -19.95
N GLN A 106 -3.01 -2.23 -19.56
CA GLN A 106 -1.61 -2.68 -19.68
C GLN A 106 -1.37 -3.99 -18.93
N MET A 107 -1.91 -4.13 -17.72
CA MET A 107 -1.79 -5.36 -16.93
C MET A 107 -2.45 -6.56 -17.59
N LYS A 108 -3.58 -6.35 -18.28
CA LYS A 108 -4.30 -7.42 -18.98
C LYS A 108 -3.63 -7.83 -20.29
N ALA A 109 -2.85 -6.94 -20.90
CA ALA A 109 -2.29 -7.14 -22.23
C ALA A 109 -1.05 -8.04 -22.25
N SER A 110 -0.44 -8.34 -21.11
CA SER A 110 0.81 -9.10 -21.03
C SER A 110 0.88 -9.97 -19.78
N ASP A 111 1.52 -11.13 -19.87
CA ASP A 111 1.73 -12.04 -18.74
C ASP A 111 2.80 -11.56 -17.76
N LYS A 112 3.59 -10.59 -18.16
CA LYS A 112 4.60 -9.97 -17.30
C LYS A 112 4.80 -8.52 -17.69
N GLY A 113 5.21 -7.72 -16.73
CA GLY A 113 5.50 -6.31 -16.93
C GLY A 113 5.72 -5.61 -15.61
N ASP A 114 5.77 -4.30 -15.67
CA ASP A 114 5.91 -3.45 -14.49
C ASP A 114 5.27 -2.08 -14.74
N LEU A 115 4.89 -1.42 -13.65
CA LEU A 115 4.34 -0.06 -13.68
C LEU A 115 4.49 0.63 -12.34
N MET A 116 4.37 1.95 -12.36
CA MET A 116 4.33 2.77 -11.15
C MET A 116 2.90 2.86 -10.64
N VAL A 117 2.67 2.49 -9.38
CA VAL A 117 1.36 2.61 -8.75
C VAL A 117 1.34 3.92 -7.96
N ALA A 118 0.42 4.82 -8.31
CA ALA A 118 0.28 6.09 -7.62
C ALA A 118 -0.23 5.88 -6.20
N VAL A 119 0.37 6.56 -5.23
CA VAL A 119 -0.04 6.54 -3.84
C VAL A 119 0.22 7.90 -3.20
N SER A 120 -0.73 8.34 -2.37
CA SER A 120 -0.55 9.50 -1.50
C SER A 120 -0.68 9.06 -0.05
N ILE A 121 0.16 9.62 0.83
CA ILE A 121 0.05 9.45 2.27
C ILE A 121 -0.24 10.82 2.88
N THR A 122 -1.34 10.91 3.62
CA THR A 122 -1.71 12.10 4.38
C THR A 122 -1.65 11.80 5.87
N ASP A 123 -1.35 12.82 6.67
CA ASP A 123 -1.39 12.72 8.13
C ASP A 123 -2.59 13.49 8.71
N GLU A 124 -2.67 13.62 10.03
CA GLU A 124 -3.78 14.29 10.69
C GLU A 124 -3.85 15.81 10.40
N SER A 125 -2.79 16.42 9.87
CA SER A 125 -2.84 17.81 9.39
C SER A 125 -3.61 17.97 8.08
N GLY A 126 -3.92 16.87 7.40
CA GLY A 126 -4.56 16.86 6.07
C GLY A 126 -3.59 17.06 4.93
N GLU A 127 -2.29 17.23 5.20
CA GLU A 127 -1.25 17.39 4.20
C GLU A 127 -0.49 16.10 3.97
N ALA A 128 0.26 16.03 2.86
CA ALA A 128 1.09 14.89 2.51
C ALA A 128 2.55 15.14 2.96
N PRO A 129 3.01 14.48 4.05
CA PRO A 129 4.38 14.66 4.54
C PRO A 129 5.42 13.86 3.79
N ILE A 130 5.00 12.96 2.89
CA ILE A 130 5.87 12.00 2.21
C ILE A 130 5.51 11.96 0.73
N ASP A 131 6.54 11.98 -0.13
CA ASP A 131 6.40 11.59 -1.54
C ASP A 131 6.80 10.12 -1.68
N CYS A 132 5.92 9.33 -2.28
CA CYS A 132 6.13 7.89 -2.46
C CYS A 132 6.16 7.53 -3.95
N PHE A 133 7.14 6.70 -4.33
CA PHE A 133 7.30 6.18 -5.69
C PHE A 133 7.38 4.65 -5.59
N MET A 134 6.31 3.95 -5.96
CA MET A 134 6.14 2.52 -5.75
C MET A 134 6.09 1.81 -7.10
N HIS A 135 7.13 1.05 -7.41
CA HIS A 135 7.27 0.34 -8.68
C HIS A 135 6.97 -1.14 -8.48
N TRP A 136 5.87 -1.60 -9.07
CA TRP A 136 5.41 -2.98 -8.97
C TRP A 136 5.58 -3.72 -10.29
N ALA A 137 5.94 -4.99 -10.20
CA ALA A 137 6.04 -5.90 -11.33
C ALA A 137 5.06 -7.07 -11.15
N TRP A 138 4.65 -7.68 -12.26
CA TRP A 138 3.90 -8.93 -12.25
C TRP A 138 4.60 -9.95 -13.15
N VAL A 139 4.57 -11.18 -12.69
CA VAL A 139 5.16 -12.32 -13.38
C VAL A 139 4.24 -13.54 -13.27
N THR A 140 4.37 -14.49 -14.17
CA THR A 140 3.65 -15.76 -14.06
C THR A 140 4.25 -16.58 -12.92
N LYS A 141 3.39 -17.16 -12.07
CA LYS A 141 3.82 -18.06 -11.01
C LYS A 141 4.50 -19.31 -11.62
N ARG A 142 5.58 -19.75 -10.99
CA ARG A 142 6.20 -21.02 -11.34
C ARG A 142 5.30 -22.17 -10.86
N ALA A 143 5.22 -23.21 -11.69
CA ALA A 143 4.50 -24.42 -11.33
C ALA A 143 5.19 -25.16 -10.16
#